data_afc81875124d9852a7c65b3ad26b1537
#
_entry.id   afc81875124d9852a7c65b3ad26b1537
#
_cell.length_a   1.000
_cell.length_b   1.000
_cell.length_c   1.000
_cell.angle_alpha   90.00
_cell.angle_beta   90.00
_cell.angle_gamma   90.00
#
_symmetry.space_group_name_H-M   'P 1'
#
loop_
_entity.id
_entity.type
_entity.pdbx_description
1 polymer ?
#
loop_
_entity_poly.entity_id
_entity_poly.type
_entity_poly.pdbx_seq_one_letter_code
_entity_poly.pdbx_strand_id
1 'polypeptide(L)'
;MLAGVAELLTIDPELLDDLKTAVSEACNNVVLHAYGGDPGPMGVRLFAEPDRIRVTVEDQGVGMPAAAADRADGIGLSVIRALADEVTLLPGPQGGTQVQMDFAAQRAGRTLFQRPSEAGPDDGWVREGDDEIVVSLSPVSLLTGVLGRLARTLAATAHFSLDRFSDVYLVTDTLAAHAATAAAGLRIDARLAAAERRLELAVGPFRSGTGERLQSPGADRAPSPLLLLSDEVSVRPDGDDELLHVVVIDHRR
;
A
#
# COMPACT_ATOMS: atom_id res chain seq x y z
N MET A 1 -5.50 1.37 -6.62
CA MET A 1 -5.61 1.11 -5.17
C MET A 1 -7.03 1.34 -4.66
N LEU A 2 -7.52 2.57 -4.58
CA LEU A 2 -8.82 2.90 -3.96
C LEU A 2 -10.03 2.17 -4.56
N ALA A 3 -10.06 1.89 -5.87
CA ALA A 3 -11.11 1.11 -6.50
C ALA A 3 -11.22 -0.33 -5.96
N GLY A 4 -10.08 -0.97 -5.64
CA GLY A 4 -10.07 -2.29 -4.99
C GLY A 4 -10.58 -2.25 -3.55
N VAL A 5 -10.26 -1.18 -2.83
CA VAL A 5 -10.78 -0.94 -1.48
C VAL A 5 -12.30 -0.77 -1.50
N ALA A 6 -12.81 0.01 -2.45
CA ALA A 6 -14.25 0.27 -2.58
C ALA A 6 -15.09 -0.98 -2.83
N GLU A 7 -14.58 -1.90 -3.66
CA GLU A 7 -15.25 -3.18 -3.93
C GLU A 7 -15.38 -4.04 -2.66
N LEU A 8 -14.36 -4.02 -1.80
CA LEU A 8 -14.35 -4.79 -0.55
C LEU A 8 -15.17 -4.15 0.57
N LEU A 9 -15.17 -2.82 0.64
CA LEU A 9 -15.77 -2.06 1.74
C LEU A 9 -17.22 -1.63 1.46
N THR A 10 -17.75 -1.88 0.27
CA THR A 10 -19.06 -1.36 -0.16
C THR A 10 -19.17 0.16 0.06
N ILE A 11 -18.11 0.89 -0.31
CA ILE A 11 -18.03 2.34 -0.16
C ILE A 11 -19.03 3.00 -1.11
N ASP A 12 -19.69 4.05 -0.61
CA ASP A 12 -20.53 4.90 -1.44
C ASP A 12 -19.75 5.47 -2.63
N PRO A 13 -20.30 5.48 -3.86
CA PRO A 13 -19.59 5.98 -5.03
C PRO A 13 -19.12 7.43 -4.91
N GLU A 14 -19.87 8.30 -4.25
CA GLU A 14 -19.51 9.70 -4.05
C GLU A 14 -18.30 9.80 -3.10
N LEU A 15 -18.33 9.08 -1.97
CA LEU A 15 -17.19 9.00 -1.06
C LEU A 15 -15.96 8.40 -1.74
N LEU A 16 -16.13 7.41 -2.62
CA LEU A 16 -15.02 6.85 -3.39
C LEU A 16 -14.38 7.88 -4.33
N ASP A 17 -15.18 8.71 -4.98
CA ASP A 17 -14.68 9.74 -5.89
C ASP A 17 -14.00 10.88 -5.12
N ASP A 18 -14.51 11.25 -3.94
CA ASP A 18 -13.85 12.17 -3.01
C ASP A 18 -12.48 11.65 -2.57
N LEU A 19 -12.42 10.37 -2.11
CA LEU A 19 -11.19 9.70 -1.74
C LEU A 19 -10.16 9.67 -2.88
N LYS A 20 -10.58 9.28 -4.09
CA LYS A 20 -9.68 9.23 -5.27
C LYS A 20 -9.11 10.61 -5.58
N THR A 21 -9.95 11.63 -5.57
CA THR A 21 -9.54 12.98 -5.91
C THR A 21 -8.57 13.53 -4.86
N ALA A 22 -8.92 13.46 -3.58
CA ALA A 22 -8.07 13.95 -2.50
C ALA A 22 -6.71 13.24 -2.44
N VAL A 23 -6.70 11.90 -2.57
CA VAL A 23 -5.43 11.12 -2.58
C VAL A 23 -4.60 11.43 -3.82
N SER A 24 -5.24 11.61 -4.99
CA SER A 24 -4.52 11.99 -6.21
C SER A 24 -3.85 13.36 -6.07
N GLU A 25 -4.55 14.34 -5.49
CA GLU A 25 -3.99 15.66 -5.23
C GLU A 25 -2.83 15.60 -4.22
N ALA A 26 -2.96 14.81 -3.14
CA ALA A 26 -1.89 14.62 -2.18
C ALA A 26 -0.64 13.98 -2.83
N CYS A 27 -0.82 12.95 -3.65
CA CYS A 27 0.28 12.32 -4.40
C CYS A 27 0.91 13.28 -5.43
N ASN A 28 0.08 14.06 -6.14
CA ASN A 28 0.58 15.07 -7.08
C ASN A 28 1.41 16.13 -6.38
N ASN A 29 1.02 16.54 -5.17
CA ASN A 29 1.81 17.48 -4.37
C ASN A 29 3.20 16.92 -4.05
N VAL A 30 3.30 15.63 -3.73
CA VAL A 30 4.61 14.98 -3.51
C VAL A 30 5.43 15.02 -4.80
N VAL A 31 4.87 14.56 -5.92
CA VAL A 31 5.58 14.49 -7.22
C VAL A 31 6.07 15.85 -7.68
N LEU A 32 5.25 16.89 -7.50
CA LEU A 32 5.57 18.23 -8.04
C LEU A 32 6.44 19.07 -7.10
N HIS A 33 6.36 18.86 -5.79
CA HIS A 33 6.89 19.81 -4.83
C HIS A 33 7.89 19.23 -3.83
N ALA A 34 7.81 17.92 -3.51
CA ALA A 34 8.64 17.38 -2.44
C ALA A 34 10.12 17.28 -2.82
N TYR A 35 10.44 16.99 -4.08
CA TYR A 35 11.79 16.63 -4.54
C TYR A 35 12.35 17.55 -5.61
N GLY A 36 11.73 18.70 -5.86
CA GLY A 36 12.23 19.69 -6.82
C GLY A 36 12.26 19.21 -8.28
N GLY A 37 11.51 18.17 -8.62
CA GLY A 37 11.43 17.54 -9.94
C GLY A 37 12.26 16.26 -10.08
N ASP A 38 13.05 15.90 -9.08
CA ASP A 38 13.76 14.62 -9.04
C ASP A 38 12.81 13.51 -8.50
N PRO A 39 13.06 12.23 -8.82
CA PRO A 39 12.36 11.11 -8.19
C PRO A 39 12.66 11.04 -6.69
N GLY A 40 11.66 10.65 -5.89
CA GLY A 40 11.85 10.47 -4.46
C GLY A 40 10.74 9.62 -3.84
N PRO A 41 10.98 9.07 -2.64
CA PRO A 41 10.09 8.12 -2.02
C PRO A 41 8.76 8.74 -1.59
N MET A 42 7.66 8.01 -1.83
CA MET A 42 6.32 8.36 -1.38
C MET A 42 5.66 7.16 -0.71
N GLY A 43 5.07 7.36 0.48
CA GLY A 43 4.30 6.36 1.20
C GLY A 43 2.81 6.69 1.18
N VAL A 44 1.99 5.66 1.04
CA VAL A 44 0.53 5.77 1.17
C VAL A 44 0.04 4.73 2.16
N ARG A 45 -0.63 5.18 3.24
CA ARG A 45 -1.26 4.31 4.22
C ARG A 45 -2.76 4.48 4.17
N LEU A 46 -3.50 3.39 4.28
CA LEU A 46 -4.94 3.40 4.33
C LEU A 46 -5.44 2.54 5.48
N PHE A 47 -6.22 3.16 6.36
CA PHE A 47 -6.87 2.51 7.48
C PHE A 47 -8.38 2.68 7.34
N ALA A 48 -9.10 1.56 7.33
CA ALA A 48 -10.56 1.56 7.32
C ALA A 48 -11.06 1.17 8.71
N GLU A 49 -11.68 2.12 9.39
CA GLU A 49 -12.34 1.95 10.69
C GLU A 49 -13.87 1.90 10.49
N PRO A 50 -14.65 1.45 11.49
CA PRO A 50 -16.11 1.31 11.34
C PRO A 50 -16.84 2.60 10.95
N ASP A 51 -16.31 3.74 11.36
CA ASP A 51 -16.91 5.06 11.22
C ASP A 51 -16.14 6.03 10.32
N ARG A 52 -14.90 5.65 9.92
CA ARG A 52 -14.05 6.50 9.08
C ARG A 52 -13.08 5.70 8.22
N ILE A 53 -12.63 6.34 7.15
CA ILE A 53 -11.48 5.91 6.37
C ILE A 53 -10.41 6.97 6.53
N ARG A 54 -9.22 6.56 7.00
CA ARG A 54 -8.05 7.43 7.10
C ARG A 54 -7.09 7.09 6.00
N VAL A 55 -6.64 8.11 5.26
CA VAL A 55 -5.56 7.98 4.30
C VAL A 55 -4.44 8.94 4.68
N THR A 56 -3.21 8.42 4.69
CA THR A 56 -2.01 9.21 4.93
C THR A 56 -1.11 9.10 3.71
N VAL A 57 -0.69 10.25 3.17
CA VAL A 57 0.34 10.34 2.13
C VAL A 57 1.54 11.04 2.74
N GLU A 58 2.73 10.44 2.61
CA GLU A 58 3.97 10.99 3.17
C GLU A 58 5.09 11.02 2.14
N ASP A 59 5.97 12.00 2.27
CA ASP A 59 7.21 12.15 1.53
C ASP A 59 8.41 12.36 2.48
N GLN A 60 9.61 12.28 1.93
CA GLN A 60 10.86 12.57 2.63
C GLN A 60 11.59 13.76 1.99
N GLY A 61 10.86 14.60 1.26
CA GLY A 61 11.43 15.74 0.54
C GLY A 61 11.76 16.93 1.44
N VAL A 62 11.75 18.11 0.85
CA VAL A 62 12.13 19.36 1.53
C VAL A 62 11.18 19.77 2.66
N GLY A 63 10.03 19.13 2.77
CA GLY A 63 8.99 19.45 3.73
C GLY A 63 8.22 20.73 3.38
N MET A 64 7.09 20.92 4.04
CA MET A 64 6.28 22.12 3.90
C MET A 64 6.66 23.13 5.01
N PRO A 65 7.03 24.38 4.68
CA PRO A 65 7.26 25.39 5.70
C PRO A 65 6.01 25.62 6.55
N ALA A 66 6.16 25.73 7.87
CA ALA A 66 5.05 25.93 8.80
C ALA A 66 4.15 27.11 8.42
N ALA A 67 4.73 28.18 7.83
CA ALA A 67 3.99 29.34 7.33
C ALA A 67 3.15 29.05 6.05
N ALA A 68 3.44 27.98 5.32
CA ALA A 68 2.68 27.55 4.14
C ALA A 68 1.54 26.59 4.52
N ALA A 69 1.60 25.94 5.67
CA ALA A 69 0.52 25.10 6.18
C ALA A 69 -0.76 25.92 6.50
N ASP A 70 -0.59 27.16 6.98
CA ASP A 70 -1.71 28.07 7.25
C ASP A 70 -2.15 28.88 6.02
N ARG A 71 -1.30 29.02 5.03
CA ARG A 71 -1.63 29.65 3.75
C ARG A 71 -1.82 28.54 2.73
N ALA A 72 -3.07 28.10 2.56
CA ALA A 72 -3.45 27.14 1.52
C ALA A 72 -3.32 27.79 0.11
N ASP A 73 -2.10 28.18 -0.28
CA ASP A 73 -1.85 28.86 -1.56
C ASP A 73 -1.83 27.91 -2.75
N GLY A 74 -2.02 26.58 -2.54
CA GLY A 74 -2.13 25.59 -3.61
C GLY A 74 -3.57 25.11 -3.82
N ILE A 75 -4.03 25.09 -5.07
CA ILE A 75 -5.35 24.57 -5.45
C ILE A 75 -5.54 23.12 -4.90
N GLY A 76 -4.51 22.28 -4.94
CA GLY A 76 -4.56 20.88 -4.49
C GLY A 76 -4.91 20.73 -3.00
N LEU A 77 -4.29 21.50 -2.10
CA LEU A 77 -4.60 21.42 -0.67
C LEU A 77 -6.00 21.94 -0.35
N SER A 78 -6.46 22.95 -1.08
CA SER A 78 -7.85 23.45 -0.97
C SER A 78 -8.87 22.40 -1.42
N VAL A 79 -8.56 21.63 -2.48
CA VAL A 79 -9.38 20.51 -2.95
C VAL A 79 -9.42 19.40 -1.89
N ILE A 80 -8.27 19.01 -1.34
CA ILE A 80 -8.20 18.00 -0.29
C ILE A 80 -9.07 18.40 0.91
N ARG A 81 -8.96 19.66 1.37
CA ARG A 81 -9.76 20.18 2.50
C ARG A 81 -11.26 20.29 2.20
N ALA A 82 -11.65 20.40 0.95
CA ALA A 82 -13.05 20.45 0.55
C ALA A 82 -13.70 19.06 0.51
N LEU A 83 -12.91 18.01 0.29
CA LEU A 83 -13.39 16.65 0.10
C LEU A 83 -13.28 15.78 1.37
N ALA A 84 -12.22 15.96 2.17
CA ALA A 84 -12.04 15.25 3.42
C ALA A 84 -12.76 15.96 4.59
N ASP A 85 -13.27 15.18 5.55
CA ASP A 85 -13.92 15.73 6.75
C ASP A 85 -12.90 16.37 7.70
N GLU A 86 -11.66 15.83 7.74
CA GLU A 86 -10.55 16.39 8.51
C GLU A 86 -9.24 16.22 7.71
N VAL A 87 -8.39 17.24 7.72
CA VAL A 87 -7.07 17.24 7.09
C VAL A 87 -6.03 17.74 8.07
N THR A 88 -5.04 16.91 8.36
CA THR A 88 -3.90 17.25 9.23
C THR A 88 -2.61 17.21 8.42
N LEU A 89 -1.82 18.28 8.53
CA LEU A 89 -0.49 18.37 7.95
C LEU A 89 0.54 18.22 9.07
N LEU A 90 1.43 17.23 8.96
CA LEU A 90 2.45 16.94 9.94
C LEU A 90 3.83 16.90 9.26
N PRO A 91 4.92 17.19 10.00
CA PRO A 91 6.24 16.82 9.54
C PRO A 91 6.34 15.31 9.36
N GLY A 92 6.93 14.87 8.26
CA GLY A 92 7.19 13.44 8.06
C GLY A 92 8.17 12.90 9.10
N PRO A 93 8.06 11.62 9.50
CA PRO A 93 8.89 11.03 10.55
C PRO A 93 10.37 10.96 10.20
N GLN A 94 10.71 11.00 8.92
CA GLN A 94 12.08 11.00 8.40
C GLN A 94 12.44 12.31 7.66
N GLY A 95 11.69 13.38 7.93
CA GLY A 95 11.70 14.62 7.16
C GLY A 95 10.57 14.65 6.12
N GLY A 96 10.45 15.75 5.35
CA GLY A 96 9.37 15.91 4.38
C GLY A 96 8.03 16.27 5.01
N THR A 97 6.95 15.87 4.36
CA THR A 97 5.56 16.19 4.75
C THR A 97 4.72 14.93 4.87
N GLN A 98 3.82 14.93 5.84
CA GLN A 98 2.77 13.93 5.98
C GLN A 98 1.41 14.62 5.90
N VAL A 99 0.58 14.20 4.95
CA VAL A 99 -0.81 14.66 4.78
C VAL A 99 -1.73 13.53 5.24
N GLN A 100 -2.43 13.73 6.35
CA GLN A 100 -3.45 12.83 6.84
C GLN A 100 -4.83 13.36 6.48
N MET A 101 -5.67 12.51 5.93
CA MET A 101 -7.03 12.80 5.47
C MET A 101 -7.98 11.80 6.10
N ASP A 102 -8.97 12.28 6.83
CA ASP A 102 -10.02 11.46 7.43
C ASP A 102 -11.35 11.70 6.69
N PHE A 103 -12.03 10.60 6.35
CA PHE A 103 -13.32 10.60 5.67
C PHE A 103 -14.33 9.82 6.50
N ALA A 104 -15.45 10.42 6.87
CA ALA A 104 -16.50 9.78 7.63
C ALA A 104 -17.20 8.70 6.78
N ALA A 105 -17.21 7.47 7.27
CA ALA A 105 -17.85 6.35 6.59
C ALA A 105 -19.39 6.40 6.69
N GLN A 106 -19.96 7.24 7.53
CA GLN A 106 -21.39 7.30 7.86
C GLN A 106 -22.26 8.07 6.86
N ARG A 107 -21.72 8.60 5.75
CA ARG A 107 -22.57 9.25 4.72
C ARG A 107 -23.65 8.30 4.15
N ALA A 108 -23.56 6.97 4.42
CA ALA A 108 -24.50 5.97 3.92
C ALA A 108 -25.18 5.10 5.01
N GLY A 109 -25.11 5.46 6.29
CA GLY A 109 -25.89 4.78 7.35
C GLY A 109 -25.52 3.31 7.61
N ARG A 110 -24.33 2.82 7.23
CA ARG A 110 -23.86 1.44 7.46
C ARG A 110 -22.51 1.43 8.16
N THR A 111 -22.44 0.66 9.24
CA THR A 111 -21.17 0.36 9.95
C THR A 111 -20.32 -0.56 9.07
N LEU A 112 -19.16 -0.11 8.63
CA LEU A 112 -18.33 -0.83 7.67
C LEU A 112 -17.55 -2.00 8.26
N PHE A 113 -17.25 -2.01 9.59
CA PHE A 113 -16.46 -3.08 10.24
C PHE A 113 -16.76 -3.25 11.72
N GLN A 114 -16.48 -4.46 12.24
CA GLN A 114 -16.30 -4.69 13.67
C GLN A 114 -14.94 -4.09 14.08
N ARG A 115 -14.94 -3.39 15.23
CA ARG A 115 -13.80 -2.66 15.78
C ARG A 115 -12.48 -3.44 15.70
N PRO A 116 -11.46 -2.97 14.98
CA PRO A 116 -10.10 -3.38 15.23
C PRO A 116 -9.61 -2.70 16.52
N SER A 117 -8.90 -3.46 17.34
CA SER A 117 -8.14 -2.95 18.47
C SER A 117 -7.09 -1.96 17.97
N GLU A 118 -6.81 -0.96 18.79
CA GLU A 118 -5.91 0.16 18.61
C GLU A 118 -4.74 -0.09 17.64
N ALA A 119 -4.63 0.75 16.61
CA ALA A 119 -3.42 0.84 15.80
C ALA A 119 -2.24 1.09 16.73
N GLY A 120 -1.29 0.18 16.76
CA GLY A 120 -0.04 0.34 17.51
C GLY A 120 0.72 1.58 17.01
N PRO A 121 1.72 2.04 17.77
CA PRO A 121 2.50 3.21 17.43
C PRO A 121 3.06 3.10 16.01
N ASP A 122 3.09 4.24 15.33
CA ASP A 122 3.59 4.42 13.97
C ASP A 122 5.12 4.24 13.96
N ASP A 123 5.58 3.00 14.06
CA ASP A 123 6.99 2.66 13.94
C ASP A 123 7.40 2.85 12.49
N GLY A 124 8.05 4.01 12.26
CA GLY A 124 8.47 4.47 10.95
C GLY A 124 9.21 3.39 10.17
N TRP A 125 8.65 3.02 9.04
CA TRP A 125 9.25 2.08 8.10
C TRP A 125 10.53 2.66 7.52
N VAL A 126 11.64 1.93 7.67
CA VAL A 126 12.90 2.26 6.97
C VAL A 126 12.74 1.86 5.50
N ARG A 127 12.87 2.81 4.59
CA ARG A 127 12.86 2.59 3.14
C ARG A 127 14.25 2.22 2.67
N GLU A 128 14.34 1.21 1.81
CA GLU A 128 15.61 0.73 1.24
C GLU A 128 15.90 1.24 -0.19
N GLY A 129 15.03 2.08 -0.78
CA GLY A 129 15.23 2.57 -2.15
C GLY A 129 14.34 3.74 -2.55
N ASP A 130 14.82 4.52 -3.53
CA ASP A 130 14.14 5.74 -4.01
C ASP A 130 12.95 5.46 -4.95
N ASP A 131 12.86 4.25 -5.53
CA ASP A 131 11.82 3.84 -6.50
C ASP A 131 10.84 2.80 -5.92
N GLU A 132 10.60 2.82 -4.62
CA GLU A 132 9.74 1.86 -3.94
C GLU A 132 8.38 2.46 -3.59
N ILE A 133 7.28 1.74 -3.92
CA ILE A 133 5.93 2.04 -3.44
C ILE A 133 5.71 1.29 -2.13
N VAL A 134 5.40 2.00 -1.07
CA VAL A 134 5.04 1.41 0.22
C VAL A 134 3.57 1.67 0.51
N VAL A 135 2.82 0.61 0.82
CA VAL A 135 1.41 0.68 1.16
C VAL A 135 1.17 -0.09 2.46
N SER A 136 0.62 0.59 3.46
CA SER A 136 0.18 -0.02 4.70
C SER A 136 -1.34 -0.07 4.73
N LEU A 137 -1.89 -1.24 5.03
CA LEU A 137 -3.32 -1.51 4.95
C LEU A 137 -3.85 -2.11 6.26
N SER A 138 -4.95 -1.60 6.74
CA SER A 138 -5.72 -2.18 7.84
C SER A 138 -7.22 -2.00 7.52
N PRO A 139 -8.03 -3.08 7.56
CA PRO A 139 -7.67 -4.46 7.90
C PRO A 139 -6.90 -5.18 6.77
N VAL A 140 -6.23 -6.29 7.13
CA VAL A 140 -5.42 -7.11 6.21
C VAL A 140 -6.17 -7.52 4.94
N SER A 141 -7.49 -7.73 5.02
CA SER A 141 -8.34 -8.11 3.87
C SER A 141 -8.28 -7.12 2.71
N LEU A 142 -7.92 -5.87 2.94
CA LEU A 142 -7.76 -4.85 1.89
C LEU A 142 -6.62 -5.19 0.91
N LEU A 143 -5.65 -6.01 1.33
CA LEU A 143 -4.54 -6.41 0.48
C LEU A 143 -5.00 -7.11 -0.80
N THR A 144 -6.06 -7.94 -0.73
CA THR A 144 -6.61 -8.65 -1.89
C THR A 144 -7.05 -7.71 -3.01
N GLY A 145 -7.67 -6.56 -2.68
CA GLY A 145 -8.12 -5.59 -3.68
C GLY A 145 -7.01 -4.63 -4.15
N VAL A 146 -5.92 -4.51 -3.42
CA VAL A 146 -4.89 -3.49 -3.64
C VAL A 146 -3.65 -4.05 -4.31
N LEU A 147 -3.08 -5.14 -3.78
CA LEU A 147 -1.78 -5.67 -4.20
C LEU A 147 -1.73 -6.03 -5.68
N GLY A 148 -2.72 -6.79 -6.16
CA GLY A 148 -2.78 -7.19 -7.56
C GLY A 148 -2.95 -6.03 -8.54
N ARG A 149 -3.62 -4.94 -8.15
CA ARG A 149 -3.77 -3.74 -9.00
C ARG A 149 -2.47 -2.96 -9.08
N LEU A 150 -1.79 -2.75 -7.95
CA LEU A 150 -0.50 -2.07 -7.92
C LEU A 150 0.56 -2.84 -8.71
N ALA A 151 0.70 -4.13 -8.44
CA ALA A 151 1.68 -4.99 -9.10
C ALA A 151 1.48 -5.03 -10.63
N ARG A 152 0.23 -5.10 -11.10
CA ARG A 152 -0.06 -5.04 -12.56
C ARG A 152 0.26 -3.70 -13.17
N THR A 153 -0.01 -2.61 -12.48
CA THR A 153 0.36 -1.27 -12.96
C THR A 153 1.88 -1.16 -13.10
N LEU A 154 2.63 -1.61 -12.11
CA LEU A 154 4.09 -1.63 -12.15
C LEU A 154 4.63 -2.58 -13.23
N ALA A 155 4.07 -3.78 -13.37
CA ALA A 155 4.46 -4.71 -14.42
C ALA A 155 4.22 -4.13 -15.84
N ALA A 156 3.14 -3.33 -16.03
CA ALA A 156 2.90 -2.62 -17.28
C ALA A 156 3.98 -1.57 -17.57
N THR A 157 4.35 -0.77 -16.57
CA THR A 157 5.42 0.23 -16.73
C THR A 157 6.79 -0.41 -16.90
N ALA A 158 7.00 -1.60 -16.30
CA ALA A 158 8.21 -2.40 -16.41
C ALA A 158 8.29 -3.27 -17.68
N HIS A 159 7.37 -3.09 -18.65
CA HIS A 159 7.36 -3.76 -19.96
C HIS A 159 7.25 -5.29 -19.90
N PHE A 160 6.48 -5.81 -18.96
CA PHE A 160 6.19 -7.25 -18.88
C PHE A 160 5.35 -7.73 -20.06
N SER A 161 5.59 -8.96 -20.51
CA SER A 161 4.78 -9.64 -21.54
C SER A 161 3.39 -10.02 -20.98
N LEU A 162 2.41 -10.17 -21.86
CA LEU A 162 1.02 -10.51 -21.47
C LEU A 162 0.95 -11.84 -20.69
N ASP A 163 1.75 -12.83 -21.05
CA ASP A 163 1.77 -14.11 -20.33
C ASP A 163 2.27 -13.92 -18.91
N ARG A 164 3.36 -13.15 -18.75
CA ARG A 164 3.94 -12.89 -17.44
C ARG A 164 3.04 -12.02 -16.54
N PHE A 165 2.18 -11.21 -17.15
CA PHE A 165 1.12 -10.48 -16.43
C PHE A 165 0.16 -11.39 -15.68
N SER A 166 -0.21 -12.55 -16.27
CA SER A 166 -1.05 -13.54 -15.62
C SER A 166 -0.35 -14.17 -14.42
N ASP A 167 0.96 -14.41 -14.52
CA ASP A 167 1.76 -14.93 -13.42
C ASP A 167 1.82 -13.93 -12.26
N VAL A 168 2.05 -12.64 -12.54
CA VAL A 168 2.01 -11.57 -11.53
C VAL A 168 0.67 -11.54 -10.79
N TYR A 169 -0.44 -11.73 -11.51
CA TYR A 169 -1.76 -11.79 -10.89
C TYR A 169 -1.86 -12.98 -9.90
N LEU A 170 -1.47 -14.17 -10.31
CA LEU A 170 -1.55 -15.38 -9.47
C LEU A 170 -0.61 -15.29 -8.27
N VAL A 171 0.58 -14.73 -8.44
CA VAL A 171 1.53 -14.48 -7.35
C VAL A 171 0.93 -13.54 -6.31
N THR A 172 0.38 -12.41 -6.74
CA THR A 172 -0.19 -11.41 -5.82
C THR A 172 -1.46 -11.89 -5.15
N ASP A 173 -2.32 -12.64 -5.84
CA ASP A 173 -3.52 -13.26 -5.27
C ASP A 173 -3.14 -14.30 -4.20
N THR A 174 -2.12 -15.12 -4.47
CA THR A 174 -1.60 -16.10 -3.50
C THR A 174 -1.00 -15.41 -2.26
N LEU A 175 -0.25 -14.31 -2.43
CA LEU A 175 0.28 -13.52 -1.31
C LEU A 175 -0.84 -12.94 -0.45
N ALA A 176 -1.85 -12.36 -1.08
CA ALA A 176 -2.99 -11.78 -0.38
C ALA A 176 -3.82 -12.85 0.37
N ALA A 177 -4.01 -14.03 -0.22
CA ALA A 177 -4.67 -15.15 0.44
C ALA A 177 -3.86 -15.64 1.66
N HIS A 178 -2.53 -15.66 1.58
CA HIS A 178 -1.67 -15.98 2.71
C HIS A 178 -1.77 -14.92 3.81
N ALA A 179 -1.76 -13.65 3.44
CA ALA A 179 -1.90 -12.56 4.38
C ALA A 179 -3.19 -12.67 5.20
N ALA A 180 -4.30 -13.01 4.56
CA ALA A 180 -5.60 -13.18 5.23
C ALA A 180 -5.57 -14.22 6.37
N THR A 181 -4.67 -15.21 6.32
CA THR A 181 -4.60 -16.33 7.27
C THR A 181 -3.38 -16.29 8.19
N ALA A 182 -2.29 -15.67 7.74
CA ALA A 182 -0.97 -15.75 8.38
C ALA A 182 -0.40 -14.40 8.84
N ALA A 183 -1.07 -13.28 8.58
CA ALA A 183 -0.63 -11.98 9.09
C ALA A 183 -0.48 -12.00 10.61
N ALA A 184 0.55 -11.32 11.11
CA ALA A 184 0.89 -11.26 12.53
C ALA A 184 -0.10 -10.39 13.32
N GLY A 185 -0.73 -9.40 12.66
CA GLY A 185 -1.65 -8.46 13.26
C GLY A 185 -2.81 -8.07 12.36
N LEU A 186 -3.43 -6.95 12.66
CA LEU A 186 -4.53 -6.39 11.88
C LEU A 186 -4.07 -5.54 10.69
N ARG A 187 -2.80 -5.14 10.69
CA ARG A 187 -2.15 -4.37 9.63
C ARG A 187 -1.27 -5.29 8.81
N ILE A 188 -1.19 -5.01 7.53
CA ILE A 188 -0.25 -5.63 6.59
C ILE A 188 0.39 -4.53 5.76
N ASP A 189 1.68 -4.67 5.54
CA ASP A 189 2.45 -3.75 4.74
C ASP A 189 2.90 -4.45 3.46
N ALA A 190 2.88 -3.73 2.35
CA ALA A 190 3.37 -4.22 1.07
C ALA A 190 4.32 -3.18 0.47
N ARG A 191 5.50 -3.62 0.08
CA ARG A 191 6.48 -2.85 -0.67
C ARG A 191 6.56 -3.41 -2.07
N LEU A 192 6.58 -2.53 -3.05
CA LEU A 192 6.66 -2.90 -4.45
C LEU A 192 7.71 -2.01 -5.13
N ALA A 193 8.65 -2.64 -5.80
CA ALA A 193 9.61 -1.96 -6.65
C ALA A 193 9.59 -2.59 -8.05
N ALA A 194 9.80 -1.79 -9.09
CA ALA A 194 9.85 -2.27 -10.44
C ALA A 194 11.06 -1.67 -11.18
N ALA A 195 11.77 -2.51 -11.89
CA ALA A 195 12.78 -2.15 -12.86
C ALA A 195 12.41 -2.76 -14.21
N GLU A 196 13.17 -2.50 -15.26
CA GLU A 196 12.88 -3.06 -16.57
C GLU A 196 12.76 -4.59 -16.48
N ARG A 197 11.55 -5.12 -16.77
CA ARG A 197 11.21 -6.56 -16.73
C ARG A 197 11.43 -7.27 -15.40
N ARG A 198 11.47 -6.52 -14.30
CA ARG A 198 11.64 -7.04 -12.95
C ARG A 198 10.64 -6.38 -12.02
N LEU A 199 9.95 -7.17 -11.22
CA LEU A 199 9.03 -6.74 -10.17
C LEU A 199 9.47 -7.40 -8.86
N GLU A 200 9.64 -6.59 -7.83
CA GLU A 200 9.94 -7.03 -6.47
C GLU A 200 8.77 -6.68 -5.55
N LEU A 201 8.41 -7.63 -4.71
CA LEU A 201 7.33 -7.52 -3.75
C LEU A 201 7.86 -7.94 -2.38
N ALA A 202 7.64 -7.14 -1.35
CA ALA A 202 7.85 -7.54 0.03
C ALA A 202 6.55 -7.32 0.80
N VAL A 203 6.03 -8.34 1.45
CA VAL A 203 4.74 -8.31 2.16
C VAL A 203 4.91 -8.87 3.55
N GLY A 204 4.34 -8.21 4.55
CA GLY A 204 4.35 -8.62 5.96
C GLY A 204 3.80 -7.52 6.87
N PRO A 205 3.85 -7.70 8.20
CA PRO A 205 4.44 -8.84 8.90
C PRO A 205 3.57 -10.10 8.87
N PHE A 206 4.20 -11.25 8.72
CA PHE A 206 3.58 -12.56 8.88
C PHE A 206 4.05 -13.22 10.16
N ARG A 207 3.21 -14.06 10.76
CA ARG A 207 3.62 -14.87 11.92
C ARG A 207 4.80 -15.77 11.57
N SER A 208 5.75 -15.89 12.48
CA SER A 208 6.93 -16.75 12.35
C SER A 208 6.57 -18.17 11.90
N GLY A 209 7.41 -18.77 11.05
CA GLY A 209 7.20 -20.06 10.42
C GLY A 209 6.24 -20.05 9.22
N THR A 210 5.76 -18.88 8.78
CA THR A 210 4.92 -18.78 7.56
C THR A 210 5.73 -19.11 6.31
N GLY A 211 6.96 -18.60 6.23
CA GLY A 211 7.84 -18.85 5.11
C GLY A 211 8.25 -20.32 4.97
N GLU A 212 8.53 -21.01 6.08
CA GLU A 212 8.84 -22.44 6.08
C GLU A 212 7.65 -23.27 5.55
N ARG A 213 6.43 -22.96 5.99
CA ARG A 213 5.20 -23.62 5.51
C ARG A 213 4.94 -23.38 4.02
N LEU A 214 5.34 -22.22 3.50
CA LEU A 214 5.24 -21.91 2.07
C LEU A 214 6.25 -22.69 1.23
N GLN A 215 7.49 -22.80 1.71
CA GLN A 215 8.59 -23.45 1.00
C GLN A 215 8.55 -24.97 1.10
N SER A 216 7.97 -25.50 2.16
CA SER A 216 7.83 -26.93 2.41
C SER A 216 6.36 -27.34 2.53
N PRO A 217 5.55 -27.26 1.46
CA PRO A 217 4.22 -27.83 1.50
C PRO A 217 4.35 -29.33 1.76
N GLY A 218 3.65 -29.84 2.79
CA GLY A 218 3.68 -31.27 3.14
C GLY A 218 3.45 -32.16 1.91
N ALA A 219 3.91 -33.41 1.97
CA ALA A 219 4.03 -34.36 0.85
C ALA A 219 2.75 -34.56 -0.01
N ASP A 220 1.59 -34.15 0.48
CA ASP A 220 0.29 -34.31 -0.18
C ASP A 220 -0.27 -33.01 -0.80
N ARG A 221 0.47 -31.88 -0.81
CA ARG A 221 0.03 -30.62 -1.38
C ARG A 221 0.82 -30.27 -2.63
N ALA A 222 0.09 -29.82 -3.67
CA ALA A 222 0.71 -29.20 -4.84
C ALA A 222 1.57 -28.00 -4.43
N PRO A 223 2.71 -27.74 -5.10
CA PRO A 223 3.52 -26.56 -4.83
C PRO A 223 2.69 -25.28 -5.01
N SER A 224 2.93 -24.31 -4.14
CA SER A 224 2.22 -23.02 -4.20
C SER A 224 2.46 -22.33 -5.55
N PRO A 225 1.44 -21.69 -6.16
CA PRO A 225 1.63 -20.84 -7.33
C PRO A 225 2.75 -19.81 -7.11
N LEU A 226 2.92 -19.32 -5.89
CA LEU A 226 4.00 -18.41 -5.52
C LEU A 226 5.38 -18.99 -5.86
N LEU A 227 5.64 -20.27 -5.51
CA LEU A 227 6.93 -20.94 -5.79
C LEU A 227 7.10 -21.32 -7.25
N LEU A 228 6.00 -21.55 -7.97
CA LEU A 228 6.04 -21.99 -9.37
C LEU A 228 6.20 -20.82 -10.35
N LEU A 229 5.66 -19.66 -10.00
CA LEU A 229 5.52 -18.52 -10.92
C LEU A 229 6.46 -17.36 -10.57
N SER A 230 7.16 -17.42 -9.43
CA SER A 230 8.18 -16.45 -9.06
C SER A 230 9.57 -16.97 -9.37
N ASP A 231 10.49 -16.06 -9.66
CA ASP A 231 11.91 -16.41 -9.88
C ASP A 231 12.67 -16.55 -8.56
N GLU A 232 12.24 -15.80 -7.54
CA GLU A 232 12.80 -15.88 -6.21
C GLU A 232 11.69 -15.71 -5.16
N VAL A 233 11.72 -16.54 -4.12
CA VAL A 233 10.91 -16.38 -2.91
C VAL A 233 11.82 -16.55 -1.72
N SER A 234 11.96 -15.51 -0.93
CA SER A 234 12.78 -15.52 0.29
C SER A 234 11.99 -14.99 1.48
N VAL A 235 12.44 -15.37 2.66
CA VAL A 235 11.87 -14.96 3.94
C VAL A 235 12.90 -14.13 4.67
N ARG A 236 12.52 -12.96 5.12
CA ARG A 236 13.38 -12.08 5.91
C ARG A 236 12.78 -11.95 7.31
N PRO A 237 13.59 -12.01 8.37
CA PRO A 237 13.10 -11.74 9.72
C PRO A 237 12.71 -10.26 9.83
N ASP A 238 11.62 -10.01 10.55
CA ASP A 238 11.12 -8.68 10.90
C ASP A 238 10.73 -8.67 12.38
N GLY A 239 11.73 -8.49 13.26
CA GLY A 239 11.60 -8.70 14.69
C GLY A 239 11.27 -10.16 15.01
N ASP A 240 10.11 -10.40 15.66
CA ASP A 240 9.58 -11.73 15.97
C ASP A 240 8.74 -12.32 14.80
N ASP A 241 8.51 -11.55 13.75
CA ASP A 241 7.69 -11.86 12.60
C ASP A 241 8.53 -12.08 11.33
N GLU A 242 7.89 -12.29 10.20
CA GLU A 242 8.52 -12.56 8.91
C GLU A 242 7.99 -11.65 7.80
N LEU A 243 8.88 -11.23 6.91
CA LEU A 243 8.58 -10.63 5.61
C LEU A 243 8.77 -11.66 4.50
N LEU A 244 7.78 -11.81 3.64
CA LEU A 244 7.91 -12.56 2.39
C LEU A 244 8.39 -11.63 1.29
N HIS A 245 9.55 -11.93 0.74
CA HIS A 245 10.12 -11.23 -0.41
C HIS A 245 10.02 -12.10 -1.65
N VAL A 246 9.45 -11.55 -2.72
CA VAL A 246 9.14 -12.25 -3.96
C VAL A 246 9.65 -11.44 -5.14
N VAL A 247 10.32 -12.10 -6.07
CA VAL A 247 10.81 -11.49 -7.31
C VAL A 247 10.20 -12.21 -8.50
N VAL A 248 9.68 -11.43 -9.43
CA VAL A 248 9.16 -11.91 -10.72
C VAL A 248 9.93 -11.22 -11.85
N ILE A 249 10.53 -12.02 -12.75
CA ILE A 249 11.31 -11.51 -13.88
C ILE A 249 10.66 -11.99 -15.19
N ASP A 250 10.54 -11.08 -16.16
CA ASP A 250 10.15 -11.46 -17.52
C ASP A 250 11.38 -11.71 -18.38
N HIS A 251 11.72 -12.99 -18.56
CA HIS A 251 12.89 -13.44 -19.30
C HIS A 251 12.71 -13.40 -20.83
N ARG A 252 11.52 -13.06 -21.33
CA ARG A 252 11.28 -13.00 -22.78
C ARG A 252 11.94 -11.75 -23.36
N ARG A 253 12.60 -11.93 -24.47
CA ARG A 253 13.18 -10.86 -25.29
C ARG A 253 12.17 -10.31 -26.30
#